data_f1a26abbba6323a73e03eea3406b69f4
#
_entry.id   f1a26abbba6323a73e03eea3406b69f4
#
_cell.length_a   1.000
_cell.length_b   1.000
_cell.length_c   1.000
_cell.angle_alpha   90.00
_cell.angle_beta   90.00
_cell.angle_gamma   90.00
#
_symmetry.space_group_name_H-M   'P 1'
#
loop_
_entity.id
_entity.type
_entity.pdbx_description
1 polymer ?
#
loop_
_entity_poly.entity_id
_entity_poly.type
_entity_poly.pdbx_seq_one_letter_code
_entity_poly.pdbx_strand_id
1 'polypeptide(L)'
;MGVAVQLGEGTEDIIYGASSIPAGPRTFGGYLSRPDGVREWPTIVVFGPRTEPTSSIKNICRIFARHGIAALAPDVGSDEKRARSIANASAAFIMNPAAAWSSAEYGFGVLAFEGGLDLAANLVRHVPTVIAFATVGAALDSSAVDRLADRTIPGLYIGSRGDEGSGVDASLEVQEALPTTTFAVYPDGDTGFWSDDSPGYSEERFVDTRDRLIGFFGLHLPERS
;
A
#
# COMPACT_ATOMS: atom_id res chain seq x y z
N MET A 1 -22.15 -11.91 7.04
CA MET A 1 -21.15 -11.61 8.09
C MET A 1 -20.06 -12.66 7.97
N GLY A 2 -18.97 -12.35 7.32
CA GLY A 2 -17.78 -13.20 7.32
C GLY A 2 -17.04 -12.98 8.63
N VAL A 3 -16.74 -14.06 9.34
CA VAL A 3 -15.87 -14.03 10.52
C VAL A 3 -14.49 -13.62 10.02
N ALA A 4 -14.00 -12.45 10.42
CA ALA A 4 -12.62 -12.06 10.17
C ALA A 4 -11.71 -13.07 10.90
N VAL A 5 -10.96 -13.84 10.13
CA VAL A 5 -9.92 -14.71 10.69
C VAL A 5 -8.81 -13.77 11.16
N GLN A 6 -8.59 -13.66 12.47
CA GLN A 6 -7.43 -12.94 12.99
C GLN A 6 -6.16 -13.65 12.51
N LEU A 7 -5.44 -13.00 11.63
CA LEU A 7 -4.09 -13.41 11.25
C LEU A 7 -3.17 -13.03 12.41
N GLY A 8 -2.40 -13.97 12.94
CA GLY A 8 -1.43 -13.71 14.01
C GLY A 8 -0.36 -12.66 13.60
N GLU A 9 0.70 -12.52 14.38
CA GLU A 9 1.77 -11.54 14.12
C GLU A 9 2.69 -11.88 12.91
N GLY A 10 2.43 -13.00 12.25
CA GLY A 10 3.32 -13.53 11.21
C GLY A 10 4.54 -14.25 11.83
N THR A 11 5.15 -15.15 11.08
CA THR A 11 6.20 -16.06 11.61
C THR A 11 7.54 -15.94 10.87
N GLU A 12 7.60 -15.19 9.76
CA GLU A 12 8.84 -15.05 9.01
C GLU A 12 9.86 -14.19 9.76
N ASP A 13 11.11 -14.61 9.77
CA ASP A 13 12.24 -13.76 10.11
C ASP A 13 12.37 -12.66 9.06
N ILE A 14 12.74 -11.44 9.46
CA ILE A 14 12.73 -10.29 8.56
C ILE A 14 14.05 -9.53 8.55
N ILE A 15 14.38 -8.99 7.38
CA ILE A 15 15.43 -7.99 7.17
C ILE A 15 14.77 -6.64 6.89
N TYR A 16 15.14 -5.61 7.64
CA TYR A 16 14.55 -4.29 7.46
C TYR A 16 15.53 -3.15 7.76
N GLY A 17 15.30 -2.00 7.15
CA GLY A 17 16.10 -0.81 7.39
C GLY A 17 15.99 0.25 6.29
N ALA A 18 16.86 1.25 6.39
CA ALA A 18 16.99 2.25 5.35
C ALA A 18 17.43 1.60 4.02
N SER A 19 16.81 2.01 2.92
CA SER A 19 17.11 1.53 1.58
C SER A 19 17.49 2.69 0.68
N SER A 20 18.35 2.39 -0.29
CA SER A 20 18.75 3.32 -1.36
C SER A 20 18.08 2.91 -2.66
N ILE A 21 17.27 3.79 -3.23
CA ILE A 21 16.49 3.55 -4.45
C ILE A 21 17.20 4.26 -5.61
N PRO A 22 17.83 3.55 -6.55
CA PRO A 22 18.48 4.14 -7.71
C PRO A 22 17.47 4.77 -8.67
N ALA A 23 17.77 5.97 -9.17
CA ALA A 23 16.97 6.65 -10.20
C ALA A 23 17.89 7.39 -11.17
N GLY A 24 18.43 6.68 -12.14
CA GLY A 24 19.45 7.18 -13.05
C GLY A 24 20.73 7.58 -12.27
N PRO A 25 21.22 8.83 -12.41
CA PRO A 25 22.42 9.29 -11.71
C PRO A 25 22.17 9.66 -10.24
N ARG A 26 20.94 9.56 -9.75
CA ARG A 26 20.54 9.91 -8.38
C ARG A 26 20.14 8.68 -7.59
N THR A 27 20.19 8.82 -6.28
CA THR A 27 19.70 7.83 -5.34
C THR A 27 18.75 8.52 -4.36
N PHE A 28 17.62 7.88 -4.07
CA PHE A 28 16.64 8.36 -3.09
C PHE A 28 16.60 7.42 -1.89
N GLY A 29 16.20 7.96 -0.76
CA GLY A 29 16.01 7.20 0.46
C GLY A 29 14.67 6.46 0.45
N GLY A 30 14.58 5.46 1.30
CA GLY A 30 13.34 4.74 1.59
C GLY A 30 13.54 3.79 2.75
N TYR A 31 12.51 3.06 3.07
CA TYR A 31 12.52 1.99 4.06
C TYR A 31 12.07 0.69 3.40
N LEU A 32 12.91 -0.33 3.48
CA LEU A 32 12.60 -1.67 2.99
C LEU A 32 12.44 -2.62 4.17
N SER A 33 11.41 -3.44 4.14
CA SER A 33 11.29 -4.61 4.99
C SER A 33 10.90 -5.80 4.14
N ARG A 34 11.59 -6.92 4.31
CA ARG A 34 11.33 -8.14 3.55
C ARG A 34 11.55 -9.36 4.43
N PRO A 35 10.93 -10.49 4.13
CA PRO A 35 11.29 -11.74 4.79
C PRO A 35 12.76 -12.08 4.54
N ASP A 36 13.39 -12.75 5.51
CA ASP A 36 14.72 -13.32 5.32
C ASP A 36 14.63 -14.60 4.50
N GLY A 37 15.58 -14.81 3.61
CA GLY A 37 15.62 -15.99 2.76
C GLY A 37 16.08 -15.70 1.34
N VAL A 38 16.26 -16.78 0.56
CA VAL A 38 16.84 -16.74 -0.79
C VAL A 38 15.81 -16.85 -1.92
N ARG A 39 14.51 -16.90 -1.58
CA ARG A 39 13.42 -16.93 -2.56
C ARG A 39 12.96 -15.52 -2.94
N GLU A 40 12.21 -15.44 -4.03
CA GLU A 40 11.49 -14.23 -4.44
C GLU A 40 10.19 -14.08 -3.64
N TRP A 41 9.95 -12.89 -3.10
CA TRP A 41 8.79 -12.61 -2.28
C TRP A 41 7.79 -11.72 -3.00
N PRO A 42 6.48 -11.96 -2.83
CA PRO A 42 5.45 -10.99 -3.18
C PRO A 42 5.83 -9.61 -2.65
N THR A 43 5.68 -8.59 -3.46
CA THR A 43 6.21 -7.26 -3.11
C THR A 43 5.15 -6.18 -3.25
N ILE A 44 5.15 -5.21 -2.33
CA ILE A 44 4.32 -4.01 -2.39
C ILE A 44 5.17 -2.74 -2.28
N VAL A 45 4.70 -1.66 -2.92
CA VAL A 45 5.19 -0.29 -2.66
C VAL A 45 4.16 0.43 -1.78
N VAL A 46 4.63 1.04 -0.69
CA VAL A 46 3.79 1.68 0.33
C VAL A 46 4.01 3.18 0.32
N PHE A 47 2.95 3.96 0.12
CA PHE A 47 2.96 5.43 0.20
C PHE A 47 2.22 5.87 1.45
N GLY A 48 2.90 6.62 2.31
CA GLY A 48 2.32 7.22 3.51
C GLY A 48 1.77 8.63 3.28
N PRO A 49 1.14 9.22 4.30
CA PRO A 49 0.56 10.56 4.23
C PRO A 49 1.59 11.69 4.18
N ARG A 50 2.86 11.39 4.45
CA ARG A 50 3.96 12.36 4.55
C ARG A 50 5.06 12.04 3.53
N THR A 51 5.98 12.97 3.38
CA THR A 51 7.09 12.87 2.44
C THR A 51 8.05 11.71 2.76
N GLU A 52 8.31 11.47 4.05
CA GLU A 52 9.14 10.36 4.53
C GLU A 52 8.29 9.30 5.26
N PRO A 53 8.68 8.02 5.24
CA PRO A 53 7.97 6.98 5.96
C PRO A 53 7.97 7.23 7.48
N THR A 54 6.77 7.36 8.07
CA THR A 54 6.57 7.50 9.51
C THR A 54 6.89 6.20 10.26
N SER A 55 6.91 6.24 11.61
CA SER A 55 7.02 5.05 12.46
C SER A 55 5.92 4.03 12.16
N SER A 56 4.68 4.48 12.01
CA SER A 56 3.53 3.64 11.69
C SER A 56 3.67 2.98 10.32
N ILE A 57 4.10 3.71 9.27
CA ILE A 57 4.37 3.13 7.94
C ILE A 57 5.49 2.09 8.00
N LYS A 58 6.59 2.39 8.71
CA LYS A 58 7.68 1.44 8.90
C LYS A 58 7.21 0.17 9.65
N ASN A 59 6.31 0.35 10.64
CA ASN A 59 5.72 -0.77 11.35
C ASN A 59 4.87 -1.65 10.43
N ILE A 60 4.02 -1.05 9.61
CA ILE A 60 3.22 -1.76 8.60
C ILE A 60 4.12 -2.54 7.63
N CYS A 61 5.21 -1.95 7.13
CA CYS A 61 6.17 -2.67 6.28
C CYS A 61 6.75 -3.91 6.98
N ARG A 62 7.08 -3.81 8.28
CA ARG A 62 7.58 -4.98 9.05
C ARG A 62 6.52 -6.05 9.24
N ILE A 63 5.27 -5.65 9.47
CA ILE A 63 4.14 -6.57 9.59
C ILE A 63 3.96 -7.35 8.29
N PHE A 64 3.95 -6.68 7.13
CA PHE A 64 3.88 -7.36 5.84
C PHE A 64 5.03 -8.36 5.65
N ALA A 65 6.25 -7.95 5.98
CA ALA A 65 7.41 -8.83 5.85
C ALA A 65 7.27 -10.10 6.71
N ARG A 66 6.77 -9.99 7.95
CA ARG A 66 6.48 -11.15 8.82
C ARG A 66 5.41 -12.10 8.24
N HIS A 67 4.60 -11.61 7.32
CA HIS A 67 3.57 -12.40 6.61
C HIS A 67 4.01 -12.81 5.19
N GLY A 68 5.31 -12.76 4.91
CA GLY A 68 5.82 -13.23 3.62
C GLY A 68 5.69 -12.23 2.46
N ILE A 69 5.43 -10.95 2.73
CA ILE A 69 5.26 -9.91 1.70
C ILE A 69 6.31 -8.82 1.91
N ALA A 70 7.21 -8.65 0.95
CA ALA A 70 8.18 -7.57 0.99
C ALA A 70 7.51 -6.21 0.77
N ALA A 71 7.93 -5.19 1.52
CA ALA A 71 7.34 -3.85 1.47
C ALA A 71 8.41 -2.77 1.38
N LEU A 72 8.33 -1.92 0.35
CA LEU A 72 9.18 -0.76 0.13
C LEU A 72 8.37 0.52 0.33
N ALA A 73 8.77 1.35 1.29
CA ALA A 73 8.21 2.69 1.50
C ALA A 73 9.26 3.74 1.11
N PRO A 74 9.13 4.44 -0.04
CA PRO A 74 10.09 5.46 -0.47
C PRO A 74 9.91 6.77 0.30
N ASP A 75 11.01 7.52 0.47
CA ASP A 75 11.01 8.92 0.85
C ASP A 75 10.77 9.77 -0.41
N VAL A 76 9.52 10.15 -0.65
CA VAL A 76 9.11 10.82 -1.88
C VAL A 76 9.44 12.32 -1.91
N GLY A 77 9.80 12.92 -0.76
CA GLY A 77 10.06 14.36 -0.67
C GLY A 77 8.78 15.20 -0.84
N SER A 78 8.92 16.52 -0.77
CA SER A 78 7.79 17.47 -0.82
C SER A 78 7.44 18.01 -2.22
N ASP A 79 8.31 17.82 -3.20
CA ASP A 79 8.08 18.27 -4.58
C ASP A 79 7.31 17.20 -5.36
N GLU A 80 6.17 17.56 -5.94
CA GLU A 80 5.24 16.62 -6.60
C GLU A 80 5.86 15.90 -7.80
N LYS A 81 6.61 16.63 -8.66
CA LYS A 81 7.28 16.00 -9.82
C LYS A 81 8.35 15.02 -9.36
N ARG A 82 9.08 15.41 -8.33
CA ARG A 82 10.08 14.55 -7.71
C ARG A 82 9.42 13.33 -7.06
N ALA A 83 8.31 13.50 -6.35
CA ALA A 83 7.56 12.41 -5.73
C ALA A 83 7.11 11.36 -6.77
N ARG A 84 6.54 11.80 -7.89
CA ARG A 84 6.18 10.90 -9.01
C ARG A 84 7.40 10.20 -9.61
N SER A 85 8.52 10.92 -9.77
CA SER A 85 9.77 10.31 -10.27
C SER A 85 10.29 9.24 -9.31
N ILE A 86 10.23 9.47 -8.00
CA ILE A 86 10.64 8.52 -6.97
C ILE A 86 9.69 7.31 -6.93
N ALA A 87 8.39 7.52 -7.06
CA ALA A 87 7.41 6.43 -7.14
C ALA A 87 7.72 5.49 -8.32
N ASN A 88 7.97 6.05 -9.51
CA ASN A 88 8.36 5.27 -10.68
C ASN A 88 9.73 4.57 -10.50
N ALA A 89 10.70 5.24 -9.87
CA ALA A 89 12.01 4.64 -9.56
C ALA A 89 11.87 3.49 -8.54
N SER A 90 10.95 3.60 -7.58
CA SER A 90 10.66 2.54 -6.61
C SER A 90 10.08 1.30 -7.29
N ALA A 91 9.15 1.48 -8.22
CA ALA A 91 8.64 0.39 -9.05
C ALA A 91 9.76 -0.26 -9.89
N ALA A 92 10.58 0.54 -10.56
CA ALA A 92 11.72 0.03 -11.32
C ALA A 92 12.76 -0.69 -10.45
N PHE A 93 12.98 -0.22 -9.22
CA PHE A 93 13.91 -0.84 -8.28
C PHE A 93 13.47 -2.24 -7.86
N ILE A 94 12.20 -2.41 -7.47
CA ILE A 94 11.68 -3.73 -7.04
C ILE A 94 11.53 -4.72 -8.20
N MET A 95 11.35 -4.24 -9.44
CA MET A 95 11.29 -5.06 -10.65
C MET A 95 12.68 -5.37 -11.25
N ASN A 96 13.75 -4.80 -10.69
CA ASN A 96 15.09 -5.02 -11.22
C ASN A 96 15.56 -6.44 -10.88
N PRO A 97 16.11 -7.21 -11.83
CA PRO A 97 16.66 -8.54 -11.55
C PRO A 97 17.73 -8.58 -10.45
N ALA A 98 18.42 -7.46 -10.17
CA ALA A 98 19.33 -7.35 -9.04
C ALA A 98 18.61 -7.36 -7.67
N ALA A 99 17.31 -7.08 -7.65
CA ALA A 99 16.46 -7.27 -6.46
C ALA A 99 15.93 -8.72 -6.40
N ALA A 100 16.86 -9.68 -6.38
CA ALA A 100 16.57 -11.13 -6.42
C ALA A 100 15.66 -11.67 -5.29
N TRP A 101 15.29 -10.81 -4.35
CA TRP A 101 14.32 -11.06 -3.28
C TRP A 101 12.88 -10.71 -3.66
N SER A 102 12.64 -10.08 -4.82
CA SER A 102 11.35 -9.51 -5.21
C SER A 102 10.78 -10.24 -6.43
N SER A 103 9.53 -10.70 -6.36
CA SER A 103 8.80 -11.24 -7.50
C SER A 103 8.07 -10.17 -8.32
N ALA A 104 8.38 -8.88 -8.11
CA ALA A 104 7.64 -7.75 -8.68
C ALA A 104 7.68 -7.68 -10.23
N GLU A 105 8.62 -8.34 -10.89
CA GLU A 105 8.63 -8.45 -12.36
C GLU A 105 7.40 -9.17 -12.92
N TYR A 106 6.78 -10.07 -12.12
CA TYR A 106 5.55 -10.80 -12.46
C TYR A 106 4.28 -10.09 -12.01
N GLY A 107 4.43 -9.09 -11.18
CA GLY A 107 3.37 -8.27 -10.64
C GLY A 107 3.63 -7.86 -9.19
N PHE A 108 3.21 -6.66 -8.83
CA PHE A 108 3.35 -6.14 -7.48
C PHE A 108 2.11 -5.35 -7.05
N GLY A 109 1.99 -5.15 -5.75
CA GLY A 109 0.92 -4.37 -5.15
C GLY A 109 1.33 -2.94 -4.83
N VAL A 110 0.35 -2.05 -4.78
CA VAL A 110 0.52 -0.67 -4.29
C VAL A 110 -0.42 -0.43 -3.12
N LEU A 111 0.12 0.06 -2.01
CA LEU A 111 -0.63 0.43 -0.82
C LEU A 111 -0.46 1.91 -0.54
N ALA A 112 -1.56 2.63 -0.34
CA ALA A 112 -1.55 4.04 0.02
C ALA A 112 -2.26 4.29 1.33
N PHE A 113 -1.71 5.20 2.11
CA PHE A 113 -2.36 5.77 3.29
C PHE A 113 -2.62 7.25 3.04
N GLU A 114 -3.86 7.69 3.24
CA GLU A 114 -4.24 9.11 3.16
C GLU A 114 -3.70 9.82 1.90
N GLY A 115 -2.89 10.86 2.08
CA GLY A 115 -2.29 11.64 0.98
C GLY A 115 -1.35 10.87 0.05
N GLY A 116 -1.01 9.62 0.35
CA GLY A 116 -0.24 8.75 -0.55
C GLY A 116 -1.02 8.24 -1.76
N LEU A 117 -2.36 8.39 -1.77
CA LEU A 117 -3.23 7.87 -2.83
C LEU A 117 -2.89 8.41 -4.22
N ASP A 118 -2.51 9.68 -4.35
CA ASP A 118 -2.19 10.28 -5.65
C ASP A 118 -1.02 9.57 -6.35
N LEU A 119 0.01 9.21 -5.58
CA LEU A 119 1.17 8.47 -6.09
C LEU A 119 0.81 7.02 -6.44
N ALA A 120 0.01 6.37 -5.60
CA ALA A 120 -0.47 5.02 -5.84
C ALA A 120 -1.33 4.94 -7.11
N ALA A 121 -2.31 5.82 -7.27
CA ALA A 121 -3.18 5.89 -8.43
C ALA A 121 -2.38 6.18 -9.73
N ASN A 122 -1.33 7.02 -9.63
CA ASN A 122 -0.44 7.25 -10.75
C ASN A 122 0.34 5.99 -11.16
N LEU A 123 0.83 5.19 -10.21
CA LEU A 123 1.49 3.91 -10.53
C LEU A 123 0.50 2.92 -11.14
N VAL A 124 -0.71 2.78 -10.55
CA VAL A 124 -1.77 1.92 -11.10
C VAL A 124 -2.04 2.25 -12.56
N ARG A 125 -2.15 3.54 -12.89
CA ARG A 125 -2.42 3.99 -14.25
C ARG A 125 -1.29 3.70 -15.24
N HIS A 126 -0.04 3.94 -14.84
CA HIS A 126 1.09 4.00 -15.77
C HIS A 126 2.04 2.80 -15.73
N VAL A 127 1.95 1.94 -14.71
CA VAL A 127 2.84 0.79 -14.54
C VAL A 127 2.05 -0.50 -14.71
N PRO A 128 2.14 -1.18 -15.86
CA PRO A 128 1.33 -2.37 -16.16
C PRO A 128 1.52 -3.54 -15.19
N THR A 129 2.68 -3.64 -14.56
CA THR A 129 3.01 -4.67 -13.57
C THR A 129 2.38 -4.41 -12.19
N VAL A 130 1.72 -3.28 -11.96
CA VAL A 130 0.82 -3.14 -10.80
C VAL A 130 -0.42 -4.01 -11.05
N ILE A 131 -0.65 -5.01 -10.21
CA ILE A 131 -1.74 -5.99 -10.35
C ILE A 131 -2.77 -5.97 -9.23
N ALA A 132 -2.50 -5.24 -8.16
CA ALA A 132 -3.45 -5.02 -7.06
C ALA A 132 -3.15 -3.67 -6.39
N PHE A 133 -4.20 -3.01 -5.88
CA PHE A 133 -4.01 -1.81 -5.08
C PHE A 133 -4.87 -1.81 -3.82
N ALA A 134 -4.37 -1.17 -2.77
CA ALA A 134 -5.16 -0.90 -1.56
C ALA A 134 -4.95 0.54 -1.11
N THR A 135 -5.97 1.11 -0.45
CA THR A 135 -5.87 2.42 0.17
C THR A 135 -6.60 2.48 1.51
N VAL A 136 -6.02 3.20 2.48
CA VAL A 136 -6.51 3.31 3.85
C VAL A 136 -6.61 4.78 4.25
N GLY A 137 -7.77 5.21 4.74
CA GLY A 137 -8.00 6.55 5.24
C GLY A 137 -7.85 7.65 4.17
N ALA A 138 -7.92 7.32 2.90
CA ALA A 138 -7.73 8.27 1.80
C ALA A 138 -9.07 8.78 1.27
N ALA A 139 -9.15 10.07 0.96
CA ALA A 139 -10.27 10.64 0.21
C ALA A 139 -10.19 10.21 -1.25
N LEU A 140 -11.24 9.55 -1.76
CA LEU A 140 -11.37 9.16 -3.16
C LEU A 140 -11.98 10.32 -3.96
N ASP A 141 -11.16 11.29 -4.34
CA ASP A 141 -11.60 12.34 -5.25
C ASP A 141 -11.76 11.82 -6.69
N SER A 142 -12.48 12.56 -7.53
CA SER A 142 -12.75 12.17 -8.92
C SER A 142 -11.47 11.88 -9.72
N SER A 143 -10.41 12.64 -9.49
CA SER A 143 -9.12 12.45 -10.19
C SER A 143 -8.41 11.15 -9.80
N ALA A 144 -8.48 10.74 -8.53
CA ALA A 144 -7.94 9.47 -8.08
C ALA A 144 -8.79 8.31 -8.63
N VAL A 145 -10.11 8.43 -8.57
CA VAL A 145 -11.05 7.44 -9.11
C VAL A 145 -10.82 7.22 -10.60
N ASP A 146 -10.74 8.29 -11.42
CA ASP A 146 -10.48 8.21 -12.86
C ASP A 146 -9.18 7.45 -13.17
N ARG A 147 -8.12 7.70 -12.40
CA ARG A 147 -6.84 7.01 -12.61
C ARG A 147 -6.87 5.54 -12.20
N LEU A 148 -7.61 5.21 -11.14
CA LEU A 148 -7.78 3.82 -10.71
C LEU A 148 -8.68 3.05 -11.67
N ALA A 149 -9.74 3.68 -12.19
CA ALA A 149 -10.68 3.10 -13.14
C ALA A 149 -10.08 2.81 -14.53
N ASP A 150 -8.97 3.44 -14.90
CA ASP A 150 -8.25 3.15 -16.16
C ASP A 150 -7.78 1.68 -16.23
N ARG A 151 -7.80 0.96 -15.10
CA ARG A 151 -7.37 -0.44 -15.04
C ARG A 151 -8.32 -1.30 -14.22
N THR A 152 -8.73 -2.41 -14.80
CA THR A 152 -9.56 -3.42 -14.14
C THR A 152 -8.68 -4.38 -13.35
N ILE A 153 -8.18 -3.93 -12.20
CA ILE A 153 -7.38 -4.75 -11.27
C ILE A 153 -8.07 -4.81 -9.90
N PRO A 154 -7.83 -5.86 -9.09
CA PRO A 154 -8.34 -5.93 -7.74
C PRO A 154 -7.97 -4.71 -6.91
N GLY A 155 -8.94 -4.14 -6.19
CA GLY A 155 -8.76 -3.03 -5.27
C GLY A 155 -9.33 -3.31 -3.88
N LEU A 156 -8.76 -2.69 -2.86
CA LEU A 156 -9.29 -2.66 -1.51
C LEU A 156 -9.26 -1.23 -0.98
N TYR A 157 -10.43 -0.70 -0.66
CA TYR A 157 -10.58 0.57 0.05
C TYR A 157 -10.97 0.31 1.50
N ILE A 158 -10.23 0.92 2.43
CA ILE A 158 -10.57 0.91 3.87
C ILE A 158 -10.65 2.36 4.34
N GLY A 159 -11.81 2.79 4.80
CA GLY A 159 -12.05 4.15 5.25
C GLY A 159 -12.93 4.21 6.49
N SER A 160 -13.18 5.42 6.97
CA SER A 160 -14.13 5.69 8.05
C SER A 160 -15.07 6.82 7.66
N ARG A 161 -16.20 6.95 8.35
CA ARG A 161 -17.14 8.06 8.10
C ARG A 161 -16.58 9.44 8.47
N GLY A 162 -15.53 9.50 9.27
CA GLY A 162 -14.83 10.71 9.61
C GLY A 162 -13.83 11.19 8.54
N ASP A 163 -13.53 10.34 7.54
CA ASP A 163 -12.63 10.72 6.45
C ASP A 163 -13.32 11.69 5.50
N GLU A 164 -12.70 12.82 5.18
CA GLU A 164 -13.22 13.78 4.21
C GLU A 164 -13.37 13.09 2.85
N GLY A 165 -14.58 13.15 2.27
CA GLY A 165 -14.90 12.54 0.99
C GLY A 165 -15.34 11.07 1.05
N SER A 166 -15.36 10.43 2.22
CA SER A 166 -15.84 9.05 2.39
C SER A 166 -17.35 8.96 2.71
N GLY A 167 -18.15 9.95 2.34
CA GLY A 167 -19.62 9.91 2.50
C GLY A 167 -20.22 8.67 1.84
N VAL A 168 -21.29 8.12 2.42
CA VAL A 168 -21.99 6.93 1.88
C VAL A 168 -22.42 7.13 0.43
N ASP A 169 -22.81 8.35 0.05
CA ASP A 169 -23.24 8.66 -1.31
C ASP A 169 -22.04 8.69 -2.30
N ALA A 170 -20.91 9.23 -1.90
CA ALA A 170 -19.69 9.17 -2.69
C ALA A 170 -19.18 7.73 -2.87
N SER A 171 -19.44 6.84 -1.89
CA SER A 171 -19.05 5.43 -2.00
C SER A 171 -19.85 4.65 -3.04
N LEU A 172 -21.10 5.00 -3.35
CA LEU A 172 -21.89 4.33 -4.39
C LEU A 172 -21.41 4.69 -5.79
N GLU A 173 -21.20 5.97 -6.08
CA GLU A 173 -20.64 6.42 -7.37
C GLU A 173 -19.24 5.83 -7.59
N VAL A 174 -18.41 5.81 -6.55
CA VAL A 174 -17.07 5.24 -6.59
C VAL A 174 -17.12 3.72 -6.79
N GLN A 175 -18.05 3.00 -6.17
CA GLN A 175 -18.24 1.56 -6.37
C GLN A 175 -18.64 1.23 -7.81
N GLU A 176 -19.48 2.05 -8.44
CA GLU A 176 -19.82 1.89 -9.86
C GLU A 176 -18.62 2.13 -10.78
N ALA A 177 -17.77 3.10 -10.44
CA ALA A 177 -16.56 3.42 -11.20
C ALA A 177 -15.43 2.40 -10.98
N LEU A 178 -15.37 1.76 -9.81
CA LEU A 178 -14.32 0.79 -9.42
C LEU A 178 -14.94 -0.59 -9.09
N PRO A 179 -15.52 -1.30 -10.07
CA PRO A 179 -16.32 -2.51 -9.83
C PRO A 179 -15.51 -3.69 -9.28
N THR A 180 -14.17 -3.67 -9.38
CA THR A 180 -13.26 -4.69 -8.84
C THR A 180 -12.70 -4.33 -7.47
N THR A 181 -13.16 -3.23 -6.87
CA THR A 181 -12.70 -2.77 -5.55
C THR A 181 -13.66 -3.21 -4.45
N THR A 182 -13.12 -3.83 -3.41
CA THR A 182 -13.83 -4.11 -2.17
C THR A 182 -13.77 -2.89 -1.26
N PHE A 183 -14.90 -2.48 -0.71
CA PHE A 183 -15.01 -1.34 0.19
C PHE A 183 -15.30 -1.82 1.62
N ALA A 184 -14.45 -1.42 2.56
CA ALA A 184 -14.62 -1.61 4.00
C ALA A 184 -14.66 -0.24 4.67
N VAL A 185 -15.82 0.17 5.19
CA VAL A 185 -16.01 1.48 5.81
C VAL A 185 -16.43 1.31 7.27
N TYR A 186 -15.64 1.85 8.18
CA TYR A 186 -15.98 1.88 9.60
C TYR A 186 -17.01 2.99 9.87
N PRO A 187 -18.14 2.66 10.53
CA PRO A 187 -19.25 3.59 10.68
C PRO A 187 -18.95 4.79 11.59
N ASP A 188 -18.05 4.63 12.56
CA ASP A 188 -17.80 5.58 13.64
C ASP A 188 -16.29 5.92 13.77
N GLY A 189 -15.55 5.98 12.66
CA GLY A 189 -14.12 6.21 12.69
C GLY A 189 -13.73 7.67 12.63
N ASP A 190 -12.65 8.03 13.32
CA ASP A 190 -11.89 9.24 13.05
C ASP A 190 -10.82 8.94 11.99
N THR A 191 -10.35 9.99 11.31
CA THR A 191 -9.18 9.91 10.41
C THR A 191 -7.96 9.44 11.18
N GLY A 192 -7.13 8.62 10.56
CA GLY A 192 -5.91 8.13 11.17
C GLY A 192 -6.10 6.97 12.17
N PHE A 193 -7.25 6.27 12.14
CA PHE A 193 -7.52 5.10 12.99
C PHE A 193 -6.46 3.98 12.89
N TRP A 194 -5.68 3.98 11.83
CA TRP A 194 -4.65 2.98 11.50
C TRP A 194 -3.26 3.33 12.07
N SER A 195 -3.03 4.56 12.50
CA SER A 195 -1.71 5.08 12.90
C SER A 195 -1.63 5.33 14.39
N ASP A 196 -0.73 4.66 15.08
CA ASP A 196 -0.46 4.84 16.52
C ASP A 196 0.07 6.24 16.88
N ASP A 197 0.51 7.01 15.89
CA ASP A 197 0.87 8.43 16.05
C ASP A 197 -0.36 9.38 15.95
N SER A 198 -1.55 8.84 15.64
CA SER A 198 -2.77 9.64 15.45
C SER A 198 -3.67 9.67 16.70
N PRO A 199 -4.29 10.83 17.03
CA PRO A 199 -5.32 10.88 18.07
C PRO A 199 -6.53 9.99 17.80
N GLY A 200 -6.82 9.69 16.53
CA GLY A 200 -7.90 8.82 16.09
C GLY A 200 -7.57 7.32 16.10
N TYR A 201 -6.39 6.93 16.59
CA TYR A 201 -5.95 5.54 16.62
C TYR A 201 -6.94 4.62 17.34
N SER A 202 -7.20 3.48 16.75
CA SER A 202 -7.98 2.40 17.35
C SER A 202 -7.29 1.06 17.09
N GLU A 203 -6.86 0.39 18.15
CA GLU A 203 -6.18 -0.91 18.05
C GLU A 203 -7.06 -1.95 17.35
N GLU A 204 -8.36 -2.01 17.67
CA GLU A 204 -9.31 -2.93 17.04
C GLU A 204 -9.38 -2.72 15.52
N ARG A 205 -9.50 -1.46 15.07
CA ARG A 205 -9.56 -1.11 13.65
C ARG A 205 -8.22 -1.31 12.96
N PHE A 206 -7.13 -1.01 13.65
CA PHE A 206 -5.80 -1.28 13.13
C PHE A 206 -5.61 -2.79 12.86
N VAL A 207 -6.00 -3.65 13.79
CA VAL A 207 -5.91 -5.10 13.64
C VAL A 207 -6.79 -5.58 12.48
N ASP A 208 -8.04 -5.15 12.39
CA ASP A 208 -8.93 -5.52 11.27
C ASP A 208 -8.39 -5.00 9.92
N THR A 209 -7.90 -3.75 9.88
CA THR A 209 -7.26 -3.17 8.68
C THR A 209 -6.04 -3.97 8.24
N ARG A 210 -5.16 -4.28 9.17
CA ARG A 210 -3.97 -5.11 8.94
C ARG A 210 -4.34 -6.47 8.34
N ASP A 211 -5.28 -7.16 8.96
CA ASP A 211 -5.66 -8.51 8.55
C ASP A 211 -6.33 -8.51 7.17
N ARG A 212 -7.13 -7.49 6.85
CA ARG A 212 -7.70 -7.28 5.50
C ARG A 212 -6.61 -7.02 4.47
N LEU A 213 -5.66 -6.15 4.76
CA LEU A 213 -4.57 -5.82 3.85
C LEU A 213 -3.68 -7.03 3.55
N ILE A 214 -3.30 -7.80 4.58
CA ILE A 214 -2.48 -9.02 4.43
C ILE A 214 -3.25 -10.06 3.62
N GLY A 215 -4.51 -10.33 3.97
CA GLY A 215 -5.35 -11.27 3.23
C GLY A 215 -5.55 -10.85 1.78
N PHE A 216 -5.77 -9.57 1.52
CA PHE A 216 -5.95 -9.04 0.17
C PHE A 216 -4.69 -9.21 -0.68
N PHE A 217 -3.54 -8.75 -0.21
CA PHE A 217 -2.30 -8.89 -0.98
C PHE A 217 -1.82 -10.34 -1.06
N GLY A 218 -2.01 -11.16 -0.01
CA GLY A 218 -1.71 -12.59 -0.06
C GLY A 218 -2.54 -13.35 -1.10
N LEU A 219 -3.78 -12.90 -1.39
CA LEU A 219 -4.63 -13.49 -2.42
C LEU A 219 -4.25 -13.08 -3.85
N HIS A 220 -3.78 -11.83 -4.02
CA HIS A 220 -3.65 -11.22 -5.35
C HIS A 220 -2.22 -11.09 -5.86
N LEU A 221 -1.21 -11.26 -4.99
CA LEU A 221 0.19 -11.19 -5.43
C LEU A 221 0.76 -12.58 -5.73
N PRO A 222 1.66 -12.69 -6.72
CA PRO A 222 2.22 -13.98 -7.10
C PRO A 222 3.17 -14.52 -6.02
N GLU A 223 2.88 -15.71 -5.51
CA GLU A 223 3.85 -16.48 -4.73
C GLU A 223 4.73 -17.30 -5.68
N ARG A 224 6.03 -17.29 -5.44
CA ARG A 224 6.98 -18.16 -6.13
C ARG A 224 7.75 -19.03 -5.13
N SER A 225 7.68 -20.30 -5.37
CA SER A 225 8.41 -21.32 -4.63
C SER A 225 9.82 -21.50 -5.18
#